data_b2546eb8a7a5c60a03612462db324587
#
_entry.id   b2546eb8a7a5c60a03612462db324587
#
_cell.length_a   1.000
_cell.length_b   1.000
_cell.length_c   1.000
_cell.angle_alpha   90.00
_cell.angle_beta   90.00
_cell.angle_gamma   90.00
#
_symmetry.space_group_name_H-M   'P 1'
#
loop_
_entity.id
_entity.type
_entity.pdbx_description
1 polymer ?
#
loop_
_entity_poly.entity_id
_entity_poly.type
_entity_poly.pdbx_seq_one_letter_code
_entity_poly.pdbx_strand_id
1 'polypeptide(L)'
;MDQLESFWMQKIHMSPLEPFEKKMIEAFPYYSGLAENAIQYLVDTELDDNPGAEDSGTICHQRMERDTWSEESLIRIPGDWVFDHAARDIAEYMRSTYLYHRDDLLKDGFLFLQEYEQVTPLSSFSKRLFYSRLLFPLHFFETVESYYISHDSEKQFYEEQLDYILADCTRYEQFLQTCHNMMNVRSAQVFVPPVACSEKESVRKKI
;
A
#
# COMPACT_ATOMS: atom_id res chain seq x y z
N MET A 1 -12.47 -0.25 -7.30
CA MET A 1 -12.72 -1.65 -6.88
C MET A 1 -13.66 -2.35 -7.84
N ASP A 2 -14.85 -1.87 -8.09
CA ASP A 2 -15.88 -2.54 -8.91
C ASP A 2 -15.42 -2.95 -10.33
N GLN A 3 -14.61 -2.11 -10.99
CA GLN A 3 -14.07 -2.43 -12.32
C GLN A 3 -13.06 -3.58 -12.27
N LEU A 4 -12.15 -3.58 -11.30
CA LEU A 4 -11.16 -4.64 -11.12
C LEU A 4 -11.81 -5.95 -10.68
N GLU A 5 -12.81 -5.89 -9.81
CA GLU A 5 -13.58 -7.06 -9.41
C GLU A 5 -14.38 -7.67 -10.57
N SER A 6 -15.06 -6.83 -11.35
CA SER A 6 -15.75 -7.25 -12.56
C SER A 6 -14.79 -7.90 -13.57
N PHE A 7 -13.60 -7.32 -13.72
CA PHE A 7 -12.55 -7.85 -14.57
C PHE A 7 -12.03 -9.21 -14.05
N TRP A 8 -11.77 -9.33 -12.75
CA TRP A 8 -11.38 -10.59 -12.13
C TRP A 8 -12.45 -11.68 -12.31
N MET A 9 -13.72 -11.35 -12.06
CA MET A 9 -14.86 -12.26 -12.29
C MET A 9 -14.90 -12.75 -13.73
N GLN A 10 -14.64 -11.90 -14.70
CA GLN A 10 -14.59 -12.29 -16.11
C GLN A 10 -13.43 -13.24 -16.38
N LYS A 11 -12.24 -12.98 -15.81
CA LYS A 11 -11.03 -13.77 -16.03
C LYS A 11 -11.10 -15.17 -15.43
N ILE A 12 -11.77 -15.38 -14.30
CA ILE A 12 -11.95 -16.69 -13.66
C ILE A 12 -12.56 -17.71 -14.64
N HIS A 13 -13.42 -17.27 -15.55
CA HIS A 13 -14.13 -18.13 -16.47
C HIS A 13 -13.43 -18.29 -17.82
N MET A 14 -12.27 -17.65 -18.02
CA MET A 14 -11.49 -17.75 -19.26
C MET A 14 -10.45 -18.87 -19.21
N SER A 15 -10.23 -19.54 -20.33
CA SER A 15 -9.19 -20.56 -20.52
C SER A 15 -8.71 -20.54 -21.97
N PRO A 16 -7.41 -20.62 -22.26
CA PRO A 16 -6.27 -20.70 -21.33
C PRO A 16 -5.94 -19.35 -20.67
N LEU A 17 -5.33 -19.39 -19.48
CA LEU A 17 -4.84 -18.22 -18.77
C LEU A 17 -3.33 -18.11 -18.89
N GLU A 18 -2.85 -16.90 -19.12
CA GLU A 18 -1.42 -16.57 -19.03
C GLU A 18 -0.89 -16.75 -17.58
N PRO A 19 0.42 -17.01 -17.41
CA PRO A 19 1.00 -17.20 -16.07
C PRO A 19 0.71 -16.03 -15.10
N PHE A 20 0.75 -14.79 -15.59
CA PHE A 20 0.41 -13.60 -14.81
C PHE A 20 -1.05 -13.64 -14.33
N GLU A 21 -1.98 -13.96 -15.25
CA GLU A 21 -3.41 -14.01 -14.95
C GLU A 21 -3.74 -15.05 -13.88
N LYS A 22 -3.08 -16.22 -13.91
CA LYS A 22 -3.26 -17.24 -12.86
C LYS A 22 -2.85 -16.73 -11.49
N LYS A 23 -1.69 -16.11 -11.39
CA LYS A 23 -1.18 -15.55 -10.14
C LYS A 23 -2.09 -14.43 -9.63
N MET A 24 -2.50 -13.54 -10.53
CA MET A 24 -3.42 -12.46 -10.21
C MET A 24 -4.75 -12.98 -9.70
N ILE A 25 -5.37 -13.97 -10.37
CA ILE A 25 -6.65 -14.55 -9.97
C ILE A 25 -6.55 -15.22 -8.59
N GLU A 26 -5.47 -15.94 -8.31
CA GLU A 26 -5.24 -16.59 -7.02
C GLU A 26 -5.04 -15.59 -5.88
N ALA A 27 -4.39 -14.46 -6.16
CA ALA A 27 -4.05 -13.46 -5.17
C ALA A 27 -5.16 -12.42 -4.93
N PHE A 28 -5.97 -12.14 -5.93
CA PHE A 28 -6.97 -11.07 -5.92
C PHE A 28 -7.90 -11.09 -4.71
N PRO A 29 -8.46 -12.24 -4.26
CA PRO A 29 -9.36 -12.26 -3.10
C PRO A 29 -8.68 -11.75 -1.81
N TYR A 30 -7.40 -12.06 -1.64
CA TYR A 30 -6.64 -11.56 -0.49
C TYR A 30 -6.46 -10.04 -0.54
N TYR A 31 -5.99 -9.50 -1.68
CA TYR A 31 -5.75 -8.07 -1.82
C TYR A 31 -7.05 -7.25 -1.86
N SER A 32 -8.13 -7.81 -2.39
CA SER A 32 -9.47 -7.21 -2.32
C SER A 32 -9.95 -7.13 -0.86
N GLY A 33 -9.82 -8.21 -0.10
CA GLY A 33 -10.18 -8.21 1.32
C GLY A 33 -9.33 -7.22 2.14
N LEU A 34 -8.04 -7.06 1.81
CA LEU A 34 -7.18 -6.08 2.45
C LEU A 34 -7.62 -4.64 2.12
N ALA A 35 -8.02 -4.39 0.87
CA ALA A 35 -8.55 -3.10 0.45
C ALA A 35 -9.89 -2.77 1.13
N GLU A 36 -10.79 -3.74 1.25
CA GLU A 36 -12.05 -3.57 1.98
C GLU A 36 -11.81 -3.25 3.46
N ASN A 37 -10.87 -3.94 4.10
CA ASN A 37 -10.47 -3.66 5.46
C ASN A 37 -9.91 -2.23 5.61
N ALA A 38 -9.12 -1.77 4.64
CA ALA A 38 -8.59 -0.40 4.64
C ALA A 38 -9.70 0.65 4.53
N ILE A 39 -10.67 0.41 3.67
CA ILE A 39 -11.85 1.28 3.49
C ILE A 39 -12.70 1.28 4.75
N GLN A 40 -13.00 0.11 5.32
CA GLN A 40 -13.78 0.02 6.54
C GLN A 40 -13.08 0.74 7.70
N TYR A 41 -11.77 0.55 7.83
CA TYR A 41 -10.99 1.25 8.84
C TYR A 41 -11.03 2.78 8.69
N LEU A 42 -11.04 3.29 7.45
CA LEU A 42 -11.23 4.71 7.18
C LEU A 42 -12.62 5.19 7.60
N VAL A 43 -13.66 4.44 7.24
CA VAL A 43 -15.05 4.77 7.64
C VAL A 43 -15.19 4.81 9.16
N ASP A 44 -14.64 3.81 9.85
CA ASP A 44 -14.65 3.77 11.32
C ASP A 44 -13.86 4.96 11.90
N THR A 45 -12.78 5.39 11.24
CA THR A 45 -12.02 6.57 11.63
C THR A 45 -12.87 7.85 11.56
N GLU A 46 -13.62 8.03 10.47
CA GLU A 46 -14.50 9.19 10.29
C GLU A 46 -15.67 9.22 11.29
N LEU A 47 -16.10 8.04 11.76
CA LEU A 47 -17.18 7.93 12.75
C LEU A 47 -16.70 8.16 14.20
N ASP A 48 -15.48 7.72 14.50
CA ASP A 48 -14.94 7.72 15.87
C ASP A 48 -14.20 9.02 16.23
N ASP A 49 -13.53 9.61 15.24
CA ASP A 49 -12.69 10.80 15.43
C ASP A 49 -13.34 12.04 14.80
N ASN A 50 -13.22 13.17 15.48
CA ASN A 50 -13.58 14.46 14.94
C ASN A 50 -12.32 15.16 14.43
N PRO A 51 -12.12 15.27 13.10
CA PRO A 51 -10.97 15.98 12.55
C PRO A 51 -10.96 17.45 13.00
N GLY A 52 -9.79 17.91 13.43
CA GLY A 52 -9.53 19.28 13.86
C GLY A 52 -9.07 20.17 12.70
N ALA A 53 -8.66 21.39 13.02
CA ALA A 53 -8.07 22.30 12.03
C ALA A 53 -6.73 21.79 11.51
N GLU A 54 -6.00 21.03 12.32
CA GLU A 54 -4.75 20.36 11.98
C GLU A 54 -4.91 19.25 10.94
N ASP A 55 -6.12 18.71 10.80
CA ASP A 55 -6.45 17.68 9.80
C ASP A 55 -6.93 18.28 8.47
N SER A 56 -6.72 19.56 8.27
CA SER A 56 -7.10 20.24 7.03
C SER A 56 -6.27 19.74 5.86
N GLY A 57 -6.86 19.75 4.66
CA GLY A 57 -6.18 19.44 3.42
C GLY A 57 -5.02 20.40 3.14
N THR A 58 -3.99 19.88 2.53
CA THR A 58 -2.79 20.60 2.11
C THR A 58 -2.40 20.23 0.68
N ILE A 59 -1.34 20.86 0.17
CA ILE A 59 -0.77 20.47 -1.12
C ILE A 59 0.14 19.27 -0.89
N CYS A 60 -0.22 18.15 -1.49
CA CYS A 60 0.50 16.88 -1.45
C CYS A 60 1.06 16.55 -2.84
N HIS A 61 1.90 15.54 -2.90
CA HIS A 61 2.39 14.97 -4.15
C HIS A 61 1.46 13.84 -4.62
N GLN A 62 1.35 13.68 -5.93
CA GLN A 62 0.62 12.53 -6.48
C GLN A 62 1.29 11.22 -6.07
N ARG A 63 2.63 11.21 -6.10
CA ARG A 63 3.50 10.16 -5.55
C ARG A 63 4.65 10.82 -4.81
N MET A 64 4.78 10.53 -3.52
CA MET A 64 5.91 10.98 -2.73
C MET A 64 6.90 9.85 -2.58
N GLU A 65 7.99 9.96 -3.31
CA GLU A 65 9.11 9.02 -3.28
C GLU A 65 10.35 9.72 -2.75
N ARG A 66 11.36 8.95 -2.35
CA ARG A 66 12.62 9.50 -1.87
C ARG A 66 13.26 10.48 -2.87
N ASP A 67 13.25 10.09 -4.15
CA ASP A 67 13.86 10.87 -5.22
C ASP A 67 13.10 12.16 -5.54
N THR A 68 11.81 12.22 -5.18
CA THR A 68 11.00 13.44 -5.30
C THR A 68 11.57 14.61 -4.46
N TRP A 69 12.25 14.27 -3.35
CA TRP A 69 12.81 15.23 -2.39
C TRP A 69 14.32 15.19 -2.30
N SER A 70 15.03 14.57 -3.26
CA SER A 70 16.48 14.60 -3.27
C SER A 70 17.00 16.04 -3.48
N GLU A 71 18.14 16.35 -2.88
CA GLU A 71 18.81 17.64 -3.07
C GLU A 71 19.19 17.89 -4.55
N GLU A 72 19.34 16.81 -5.32
CA GLU A 72 19.65 16.86 -6.75
C GLU A 72 18.46 17.23 -7.61
N SER A 73 17.22 17.03 -7.12
CA SER A 73 16.01 17.38 -7.84
C SER A 73 15.58 18.82 -7.54
N LEU A 74 16.07 19.76 -8.31
CA LEU A 74 15.69 21.18 -8.23
C LEU A 74 14.35 21.49 -8.91
N ILE A 75 13.84 20.57 -9.72
CA ILE A 75 12.62 20.77 -10.51
C ILE A 75 11.43 20.23 -9.74
N ARG A 76 10.45 21.07 -9.46
CA ARG A 76 9.15 20.71 -8.91
C ARG A 76 8.11 20.91 -10.00
N ILE A 77 7.37 19.85 -10.33
CA ILE A 77 6.36 19.88 -11.39
C ILE A 77 4.98 20.07 -10.73
N PRO A 78 4.34 21.24 -10.86
CA PRO A 78 3.03 21.47 -10.24
C PRO A 78 1.93 20.53 -10.70
N GLY A 79 2.10 19.89 -11.87
CA GLY A 79 1.17 18.86 -12.37
C GLY A 79 1.11 17.60 -11.50
N ASP A 80 2.13 17.37 -10.67
CA ASP A 80 2.20 16.25 -9.75
C ASP A 80 1.64 16.59 -8.35
N TRP A 81 1.11 17.80 -8.19
CA TRP A 81 0.52 18.24 -6.93
C TRP A 81 -0.97 17.94 -6.87
N VAL A 82 -1.41 17.48 -5.71
CA VAL A 82 -2.81 17.20 -5.42
C VAL A 82 -3.20 17.87 -4.10
N PHE A 83 -4.45 18.29 -3.99
CA PHE A 83 -4.98 18.77 -2.71
C PHE A 83 -5.55 17.57 -1.95
N ASP A 84 -4.89 17.19 -0.86
CA ASP A 84 -5.27 16.04 -0.05
C ASP A 84 -4.78 16.24 1.39
N HIS A 85 -5.02 15.30 2.27
CA HIS A 85 -4.49 15.29 3.62
C HIS A 85 -3.00 14.89 3.64
N ALA A 86 -2.18 15.48 4.54
CA ALA A 86 -0.74 15.21 4.64
C ALA A 86 -0.41 13.71 4.85
N ALA A 87 -1.31 12.95 5.46
CA ALA A 87 -1.18 11.50 5.60
C ALA A 87 -0.97 10.77 4.27
N ARG A 88 -1.38 11.37 3.13
CA ARG A 88 -1.10 10.85 1.79
C ARG A 88 0.40 10.76 1.53
N ASP A 89 1.09 11.88 1.64
CA ASP A 89 2.53 11.95 1.36
C ASP A 89 3.32 11.03 2.28
N ILE A 90 2.97 11.02 3.56
CA ILE A 90 3.61 10.16 4.55
C ILE A 90 3.42 8.67 4.19
N ALA A 91 2.20 8.27 3.83
CA ALA A 91 1.91 6.88 3.46
C ALA A 91 2.62 6.47 2.16
N GLU A 92 2.65 7.34 1.15
CA GLU A 92 3.35 7.08 -0.12
C GLU A 92 4.86 6.97 0.10
N TYR A 93 5.46 7.87 0.89
CA TYR A 93 6.87 7.80 1.24
C TYR A 93 7.22 6.50 1.97
N MET A 94 6.44 6.12 2.96
CA MET A 94 6.66 4.88 3.72
C MET A 94 6.49 3.64 2.84
N ARG A 95 5.50 3.62 1.96
CA ARG A 95 5.28 2.53 1.01
C ARG A 95 6.42 2.43 0.00
N SER A 96 6.84 3.54 -0.61
CA SER A 96 7.95 3.56 -1.56
C SER A 96 9.26 3.11 -0.90
N THR A 97 9.54 3.59 0.31
CA THR A 97 10.70 3.17 1.10
C THR A 97 10.69 1.66 1.34
N TYR A 98 9.52 1.07 1.65
CA TYR A 98 9.38 -0.37 1.81
C TYR A 98 9.62 -1.12 0.49
N LEU A 99 8.98 -0.69 -0.60
CA LEU A 99 9.00 -1.43 -1.87
C LEU A 99 10.35 -1.39 -2.58
N TYR A 100 11.03 -0.24 -2.56
CA TYR A 100 12.25 -0.03 -3.37
C TYR A 100 13.55 -0.23 -2.58
N HIS A 101 13.53 -0.20 -1.25
CA HIS A 101 14.73 -0.07 -0.44
C HIS A 101 14.78 -0.99 0.80
N ARG A 102 14.67 -2.24 0.62
CA ARG A 102 14.30 -3.34 1.51
C ARG A 102 14.84 -3.41 2.94
N ASP A 103 16.06 -3.08 3.28
CA ASP A 103 16.59 -3.40 4.61
C ASP A 103 17.19 -2.21 5.38
N ASP A 104 18.02 -1.41 4.76
CA ASP A 104 18.64 -0.27 5.47
C ASP A 104 17.72 0.95 5.53
N LEU A 105 16.83 1.11 4.55
CA LEU A 105 15.98 2.29 4.41
C LEU A 105 14.64 2.21 5.12
N LEU A 106 14.21 1.02 5.56
CA LEU A 106 13.10 0.93 6.50
C LEU A 106 13.40 1.65 7.81
N LYS A 107 14.64 1.60 8.27
CA LYS A 107 15.10 2.38 9.43
C LYS A 107 15.00 3.88 9.17
N ASP A 108 15.40 4.32 7.98
CA ASP A 108 15.29 5.71 7.57
C ASP A 108 13.82 6.16 7.44
N GLY A 109 12.94 5.30 6.89
CA GLY A 109 11.51 5.56 6.85
C GLY A 109 10.88 5.71 8.24
N PHE A 110 11.25 4.84 9.16
CA PHE A 110 10.76 4.95 10.56
C PHE A 110 11.34 6.15 11.28
N LEU A 111 12.61 6.49 11.03
CA LEU A 111 13.22 7.70 11.55
C LEU A 111 12.54 8.95 11.01
N PHE A 112 12.28 8.99 9.69
CA PHE A 112 11.52 10.07 9.06
C PHE A 112 10.16 10.28 9.72
N LEU A 113 9.42 9.19 9.93
CA LEU A 113 8.09 9.26 10.55
C LEU A 113 8.16 9.80 11.99
N GLN A 114 9.17 9.38 12.73
CA GLN A 114 9.42 9.82 14.10
C GLN A 114 9.81 11.30 14.15
N GLU A 115 10.68 11.76 13.26
CA GLU A 115 11.10 13.16 13.17
C GLU A 115 9.96 14.05 12.66
N TYR A 116 9.19 13.56 11.69
CA TYR A 116 8.01 14.28 11.21
C TYR A 116 7.02 14.53 12.35
N GLU A 117 6.74 13.52 13.15
CA GLU A 117 5.80 13.64 14.28
C GLU A 117 6.32 14.58 15.39
N GLN A 118 7.64 14.72 15.55
CA GLN A 118 8.20 15.70 16.46
C GLN A 118 8.00 17.16 16.01
N VAL A 119 8.03 17.40 14.70
CA VAL A 119 7.89 18.74 14.12
C VAL A 119 6.41 19.08 13.91
N THR A 120 5.65 18.12 13.41
CA THR A 120 4.22 18.25 13.11
C THR A 120 3.48 17.06 13.72
N PRO A 121 3.06 17.16 15.00
CA PRO A 121 2.35 16.07 15.65
C PRO A 121 1.09 15.68 14.90
N LEU A 122 0.93 14.40 14.64
CA LEU A 122 -0.24 13.85 13.97
C LEU A 122 -1.37 13.65 14.99
N SER A 123 -2.57 14.11 14.65
CA SER A 123 -3.79 13.83 15.39
C SER A 123 -4.13 12.33 15.40
N SER A 124 -5.07 11.91 16.23
CA SER A 124 -5.60 10.53 16.17
C SER A 124 -6.17 10.22 14.79
N PHE A 125 -6.94 11.15 14.22
CA PHE A 125 -7.50 11.04 12.87
C PHE A 125 -6.40 10.91 11.81
N SER A 126 -5.40 11.79 11.82
CA SER A 126 -4.27 11.77 10.89
C SER A 126 -3.50 10.44 10.91
N LYS A 127 -3.24 9.88 12.12
CA LYS A 127 -2.56 8.59 12.29
C LYS A 127 -3.38 7.43 11.71
N ARG A 128 -4.66 7.42 11.96
CA ARG A 128 -5.58 6.40 11.45
C ARG A 128 -5.72 6.50 9.93
N LEU A 129 -5.82 7.71 9.40
CA LEU A 129 -5.87 7.95 7.96
C LEU A 129 -4.57 7.51 7.27
N PHE A 130 -3.41 7.83 7.84
CA PHE A 130 -2.12 7.34 7.37
C PHE A 130 -2.10 5.81 7.30
N TYR A 131 -2.53 5.14 8.38
CA TYR A 131 -2.53 3.68 8.44
C TYR A 131 -3.50 3.06 7.44
N SER A 132 -4.71 3.61 7.30
CA SER A 132 -5.68 3.19 6.28
C SER A 132 -5.08 3.25 4.86
N ARG A 133 -4.37 4.33 4.54
CA ARG A 133 -3.70 4.48 3.24
C ARG A 133 -2.58 3.46 3.02
N LEU A 134 -1.83 3.11 4.06
CA LEU A 134 -0.82 2.04 3.97
C LEU A 134 -1.45 0.66 3.82
N LEU A 135 -2.54 0.40 4.56
CA LEU A 135 -3.25 -0.86 4.53
C LEU A 135 -3.84 -1.15 3.14
N PHE A 136 -4.28 -0.10 2.42
CA PHE A 136 -4.78 -0.25 1.06
C PHE A 136 -3.64 -0.69 0.12
N PRO A 137 -3.75 -1.87 -0.53
CA PRO A 137 -2.67 -2.49 -1.28
C PRO A 137 -2.53 -1.90 -2.69
N LEU A 138 -2.29 -0.60 -2.75
CA LEU A 138 -2.21 0.18 -3.99
C LEU A 138 -1.20 -0.42 -4.98
N HIS A 139 -0.04 -0.83 -4.50
CA HIS A 139 1.02 -1.43 -5.31
C HIS A 139 0.60 -2.70 -6.06
N PHE A 140 -0.27 -3.53 -5.47
CA PHE A 140 -0.81 -4.70 -6.15
C PHE A 140 -1.75 -4.29 -7.29
N PHE A 141 -2.70 -3.41 -7.02
CA PHE A 141 -3.67 -2.98 -8.02
C PHE A 141 -3.02 -2.20 -9.17
N GLU A 142 -2.06 -1.34 -8.88
CA GLU A 142 -1.31 -0.61 -9.91
C GLU A 142 -0.47 -1.55 -10.78
N THR A 143 0.17 -2.57 -10.22
CA THR A 143 0.90 -3.57 -10.98
C THR A 143 -0.02 -4.34 -11.92
N VAL A 144 -1.20 -4.74 -11.43
CA VAL A 144 -2.20 -5.44 -12.25
C VAL A 144 -2.72 -4.52 -13.37
N GLU A 145 -3.10 -3.30 -13.05
CA GLU A 145 -3.60 -2.34 -14.04
C GLU A 145 -2.52 -2.05 -15.09
N SER A 146 -1.30 -1.75 -14.65
CA SER A 146 -0.19 -1.43 -15.54
C SER A 146 0.16 -2.56 -16.50
N TYR A 147 0.07 -3.82 -16.06
CA TYR A 147 0.27 -4.97 -16.94
C TYR A 147 -0.67 -4.95 -18.14
N TYR A 148 -1.94 -4.58 -17.93
CA TYR A 148 -2.93 -4.60 -19.01
C TYR A 148 -2.89 -3.39 -19.92
N ILE A 149 -2.42 -2.25 -19.45
CA ILE A 149 -2.32 -1.02 -20.26
C ILE A 149 -0.95 -0.84 -20.92
N SER A 150 0.07 -1.58 -20.49
CA SER A 150 1.43 -1.49 -21.01
C SER A 150 1.61 -2.18 -22.36
N HIS A 151 2.67 -1.82 -23.06
CA HIS A 151 3.10 -2.53 -24.27
C HIS A 151 3.67 -3.91 -23.94
N ASP A 152 3.64 -4.83 -24.91
CA ASP A 152 4.12 -6.21 -24.71
C ASP A 152 5.59 -6.28 -24.27
N SER A 153 6.41 -5.32 -24.66
CA SER A 153 7.82 -5.22 -24.25
C SER A 153 8.01 -4.93 -22.76
N GLU A 154 7.00 -4.41 -22.08
CA GLU A 154 7.05 -4.01 -20.67
C GLU A 154 6.36 -5.03 -19.74
N LYS A 155 5.59 -5.96 -20.29
CA LYS A 155 4.83 -6.95 -19.53
C LYS A 155 5.70 -7.79 -18.62
N GLN A 156 6.89 -8.18 -19.06
CA GLN A 156 7.82 -8.94 -18.24
C GLN A 156 8.17 -8.21 -16.94
N PHE A 157 8.33 -6.89 -17.00
CA PHE A 157 8.60 -6.09 -15.80
C PHE A 157 7.46 -6.21 -14.77
N TYR A 158 6.20 -6.12 -15.21
CA TYR A 158 5.06 -6.24 -14.30
C TYR A 158 4.82 -7.67 -13.81
N GLU A 159 5.19 -8.68 -14.59
CA GLU A 159 5.20 -10.08 -14.14
C GLU A 159 6.19 -10.29 -13.00
N GLU A 160 7.41 -9.75 -13.13
CA GLU A 160 8.44 -9.79 -12.08
C GLU A 160 8.01 -8.99 -10.85
N GLN A 161 7.35 -7.83 -11.03
CA GLN A 161 6.80 -7.04 -9.93
C GLN A 161 5.71 -7.80 -9.16
N LEU A 162 4.78 -8.46 -9.87
CA LEU A 162 3.75 -9.27 -9.23
C LEU A 162 4.36 -10.43 -8.44
N ASP A 163 5.33 -11.14 -9.01
CA ASP A 163 6.04 -12.23 -8.33
C ASP A 163 6.70 -11.75 -7.04
N TYR A 164 7.29 -10.57 -7.11
CA TYR A 164 7.91 -9.92 -5.99
C TYR A 164 6.89 -9.61 -4.88
N ILE A 165 5.77 -8.96 -5.22
CA ILE A 165 4.70 -8.60 -4.29
C ILE A 165 4.15 -9.86 -3.59
N LEU A 166 3.92 -10.93 -4.35
CA LEU A 166 3.37 -12.18 -3.81
C LEU A 166 4.36 -12.92 -2.89
N ALA A 167 5.65 -12.88 -3.23
CA ALA A 167 6.69 -13.49 -2.40
C ALA A 167 6.91 -12.75 -1.07
N ASP A 168 6.64 -11.45 -1.04
CA ASP A 168 6.94 -10.55 0.07
C ASP A 168 5.72 -10.26 0.97
N CYS A 169 4.55 -10.86 0.72
CA CYS A 169 3.32 -10.51 1.39
C CYS A 169 3.39 -10.60 2.93
N THR A 170 4.02 -11.65 3.49
CA THR A 170 4.19 -11.80 4.94
C THR A 170 5.05 -10.69 5.54
N ARG A 171 6.07 -10.25 4.81
CA ARG A 171 6.95 -9.17 5.24
C ARG A 171 6.24 -7.82 5.19
N TYR A 172 5.41 -7.60 4.16
CA TYR A 172 4.56 -6.41 4.08
C TYR A 172 3.59 -6.33 5.25
N GLU A 173 3.00 -7.43 5.67
CA GLU A 173 2.15 -7.47 6.87
C GLU A 173 2.91 -7.13 8.16
N GLN A 174 4.13 -7.63 8.31
CA GLN A 174 5.00 -7.26 9.44
C GLN A 174 5.34 -5.77 9.43
N PHE A 175 5.57 -5.19 8.25
CA PHE A 175 5.76 -3.76 8.08
C PHE A 175 4.51 -2.97 8.51
N LEU A 176 3.32 -3.36 8.03
CA LEU A 176 2.05 -2.74 8.44
C LEU A 176 1.84 -2.82 9.95
N GLN A 177 2.11 -3.99 10.56
CA GLN A 177 2.00 -4.17 12.01
C GLN A 177 2.98 -3.26 12.77
N THR A 178 4.19 -3.08 12.25
CA THR A 178 5.18 -2.17 12.85
C THR A 178 4.72 -0.72 12.78
N CYS A 179 4.22 -0.28 11.61
CA CYS A 179 3.66 1.06 11.44
C CYS A 179 2.48 1.31 12.41
N HIS A 180 1.57 0.35 12.54
CA HIS A 180 0.45 0.42 13.46
C HIS A 180 0.90 0.60 14.92
N ASN A 181 1.88 -0.21 15.35
CA ASN A 181 2.40 -0.15 16.72
C ASN A 181 3.11 1.17 17.00
N MET A 182 3.89 1.69 16.05
CA MET A 182 4.58 2.97 16.20
C MET A 182 3.63 4.15 16.35
N MET A 183 2.54 4.13 15.60
CA MET A 183 1.53 5.19 15.66
C MET A 183 0.71 5.18 16.95
N ASN A 184 0.82 4.11 17.75
CA ASN A 184 0.07 3.95 19.00
C ASN A 184 -1.42 4.29 18.85
N VAL A 185 -1.98 3.89 17.72
CA VAL A 185 -3.38 4.15 17.39
C VAL A 185 -4.25 3.30 18.30
N ARG A 186 -5.07 3.92 19.11
CA ARG A 186 -6.12 3.23 19.87
C ARG A 186 -7.18 2.77 18.87
N SER A 187 -7.04 1.61 18.30
CA SER A 187 -8.06 1.04 17.45
C SER A 187 -8.79 -0.09 18.14
N ALA A 188 -10.08 -0.15 17.94
CA ALA A 188 -10.79 -1.41 17.95
C ALA A 188 -10.06 -2.34 16.94
N GLN A 189 -9.72 -3.53 17.38
CA GLN A 189 -8.91 -4.54 16.72
C GLN A 189 -8.96 -4.47 15.18
N VAL A 190 -7.92 -3.90 14.55
CA VAL A 190 -7.70 -4.14 13.11
C VAL A 190 -7.28 -5.61 13.01
N PHE A 191 -8.22 -6.44 12.63
CA PHE A 191 -7.94 -7.81 12.30
C PHE A 191 -7.30 -7.82 10.91
N VAL A 192 -5.97 -7.85 10.86
CA VAL A 192 -5.27 -8.28 9.64
C VAL A 192 -5.47 -9.80 9.60
N PRO A 193 -6.27 -10.33 8.68
CA PRO A 193 -6.50 -11.77 8.65
C PRO A 193 -5.16 -12.48 8.44
N PRO A 194 -4.86 -13.56 9.18
CA PRO A 194 -3.68 -14.35 8.94
C PRO A 194 -3.76 -14.92 7.53
N VAL A 195 -2.73 -14.70 6.74
CA VAL A 195 -2.75 -14.94 5.31
C VAL A 195 -2.68 -16.40 4.96
N ALA A 196 -3.45 -16.80 3.98
CA ALA A 196 -3.32 -18.06 3.26
C ALA A 196 -1.97 -18.23 2.51
N CYS A 197 -1.12 -17.21 2.45
CA CYS A 197 0.24 -17.31 1.89
C CYS A 197 1.17 -18.24 2.68
N SER A 198 0.98 -18.38 4.00
CA SER A 198 1.87 -19.20 4.85
C SER A 198 1.63 -20.71 4.74
N GLU A 199 0.48 -21.15 4.21
CA GLU A 199 0.18 -22.58 4.10
C GLU A 199 0.89 -23.28 2.94
N LYS A 200 1.34 -22.55 1.89
CA LYS A 200 2.05 -23.16 0.75
C LYS A 200 3.49 -23.58 1.07
N GLU A 201 4.13 -23.02 2.08
CA GLU A 201 5.49 -23.45 2.48
C GLU A 201 5.52 -24.77 3.27
N SER A 202 4.45 -25.09 4.00
CA SER A 202 4.43 -26.33 4.79
C SER A 202 4.19 -27.59 3.95
N VAL A 203 3.59 -27.45 2.76
CA VAL A 203 3.32 -28.57 1.84
C VAL A 203 4.56 -28.93 1.00
N ARG A 204 5.45 -27.97 0.72
CA ARG A 204 6.70 -28.26 -0.05
C ARG A 204 7.81 -28.96 0.75
N LYS A 205 7.70 -29.05 2.08
CA LYS A 205 8.66 -29.77 2.93
C LYS A 205 8.29 -31.23 3.24
N LYS A 206 7.22 -31.75 2.63
CA LYS A 206 6.75 -33.14 2.88
C LYS A 206 6.61 -34.02 1.63
N ILE A 207 7.29 -33.68 0.54
CA ILE A 207 7.42 -34.59 -0.62
C ILE A 207 8.92 -34.86 -0.88
#